data_893cc6ff2d5a209b77558ef249641e2c
#
_entry.id   893cc6ff2d5a209b77558ef249641e2c
#
_cell.length_a   1.000
_cell.length_b   1.000
_cell.length_c   1.000
_cell.angle_alpha   90.00
_cell.angle_beta   90.00
_cell.angle_gamma   90.00
#
_symmetry.space_group_name_H-M   'P 1'
#
loop_
_entity.id
_entity.type
_entity.pdbx_description
1 polymer ?
#
loop_
_entity_poly.entity_id
_entity_poly.type
_entity_poly.pdbx_seq_one_letter_code
_entity_poly.pdbx_strand_id
1 'polypeptide(L)'
;FGIGLLRAYRQLHETSAGDMRLTEQAIRGMSPREFSAILTSAYTETGYVVTPASGKAADLKLENDGRVTLVSCRRIKAANTGVEPLHSLVASGQTQNAARLIYLTLGELSAEAQDYAAEHGIEVLGLETLASILAKRVKAAQRKQAG
;
A
#
# COMPACT_ATOMS: atom_id res chain seq x y z
N PHE A 1 -7.75 -13.51 17.71
CA PHE A 1 -6.45 -13.90 17.25
C PHE A 1 -5.64 -12.79 16.62
N GLY A 2 -6.14 -12.17 15.56
CA GLY A 2 -5.41 -11.13 14.87
C GLY A 2 -5.39 -9.78 15.59
N ILE A 3 -6.41 -9.50 16.39
CA ILE A 3 -6.58 -8.17 16.99
C ILE A 3 -5.55 -7.90 18.06
N GLY A 4 -5.25 -8.89 18.91
CA GLY A 4 -4.25 -8.72 19.97
C GLY A 4 -2.84 -8.54 19.42
N LEU A 5 -2.49 -9.32 18.39
CA LEU A 5 -1.19 -9.22 17.73
C LEU A 5 -1.02 -7.89 17.02
N LEU A 6 -2.08 -7.39 16.37
CA LEU A 6 -2.05 -6.09 15.69
C LEU A 6 -1.85 -4.95 16.66
N ARG A 7 -2.48 -5.00 17.85
CA ARG A 7 -2.29 -3.97 18.86
C ARG A 7 -0.87 -3.97 19.40
N ALA A 8 -0.33 -5.16 19.70
CA ALA A 8 1.05 -5.29 20.18
C ALA A 8 2.04 -4.78 19.12
N TYR A 9 1.81 -5.14 17.86
CA TYR A 9 2.63 -4.68 16.75
C TYR A 9 2.59 -3.15 16.63
N ARG A 10 1.41 -2.55 16.71
CA ARG A 10 1.27 -1.09 16.65
C ARG A 10 1.99 -0.38 17.79
N GLN A 11 1.92 -0.92 19.00
CA GLN A 11 2.60 -0.34 20.16
C GLN A 11 4.11 -0.38 20.01
N LEU A 12 4.63 -1.48 19.47
CA LEU A 12 6.07 -1.66 19.27
C LEU A 12 6.62 -0.86 18.09
N HIS A 13 5.76 -0.60 17.10
CA HIS A 13 6.17 0.05 15.85
C HIS A 13 5.40 1.34 15.60
N GLU A 14 5.05 2.05 16.66
CA GLU A 14 4.33 3.30 16.54
C GLU A 14 5.14 4.29 15.70
N THR A 15 4.49 4.83 14.66
CA THR A 15 5.14 5.71 13.70
C THR A 15 5.10 7.14 14.20
N SER A 16 6.25 7.78 14.30
CA SER A 16 6.33 9.16 14.75
C SER A 16 5.78 10.12 13.68
N ALA A 17 5.37 11.31 14.12
CA ALA A 17 4.93 12.36 13.19
C ALA A 17 6.06 12.75 12.23
N GLY A 18 7.31 12.73 12.71
CA GLY A 18 8.48 12.99 11.86
C GLY A 18 8.64 11.95 10.77
N ASP A 19 8.46 10.66 11.10
CA ASP A 19 8.54 9.59 10.14
C ASP A 19 7.42 9.68 9.09
N MET A 20 6.22 10.06 9.51
CA MET A 20 5.11 10.24 8.58
C MET A 20 5.39 11.38 7.59
N ARG A 21 5.89 12.51 8.09
CA ARG A 21 6.22 13.65 7.24
C ARG A 21 7.32 13.32 6.23
N LEU A 22 8.37 12.64 6.70
CA LEU A 22 9.49 12.23 5.85
C LEU A 22 9.01 11.28 4.76
N THR A 23 8.20 10.31 5.12
CA THR A 23 7.67 9.33 4.18
C THR A 23 6.77 9.98 3.15
N GLU A 24 5.89 10.88 3.58
CA GLU A 24 5.01 11.59 2.65
C GLU A 24 5.81 12.40 1.64
N GLN A 25 6.78 13.18 2.10
CA GLN A 25 7.62 13.99 1.23
C GLN A 25 8.38 13.12 0.24
N ALA A 26 8.92 12.01 0.72
CA ALA A 26 9.66 11.09 -0.14
C ALA A 26 8.78 10.49 -1.22
N ILE A 27 7.59 10.02 -0.86
CA ILE A 27 6.66 9.43 -1.83
C ILE A 27 6.23 10.45 -2.87
N ARG A 28 5.95 11.69 -2.45
CA ARG A 28 5.54 12.73 -3.38
C ARG A 28 6.63 13.11 -4.38
N GLY A 29 7.90 12.91 -4.01
CA GLY A 29 9.04 13.15 -4.90
C GLY A 29 9.43 11.97 -5.76
N MET A 30 8.85 10.81 -5.55
CA MET A 30 9.19 9.60 -6.31
C MET A 30 8.39 9.46 -7.59
N SER A 31 9.04 8.87 -8.59
CA SER A 31 8.32 8.38 -9.76
C SER A 31 7.52 7.12 -9.37
N PRO A 32 6.52 6.73 -10.17
CA PRO A 32 5.81 5.47 -9.92
C PRO A 32 6.74 4.26 -9.89
N ARG A 33 7.76 4.25 -10.74
CA ARG A 33 8.74 3.17 -10.77
C ARG A 33 9.57 3.09 -9.49
N GLU A 34 10.01 4.24 -8.99
CA GLU A 34 10.76 4.31 -7.74
C GLU A 34 9.94 3.82 -6.56
N PHE A 35 8.68 4.26 -6.50
CA PHE A 35 7.78 3.83 -5.43
C PHE A 35 7.52 2.34 -5.50
N SER A 36 7.24 1.80 -6.68
CA SER A 36 7.04 0.37 -6.86
C SER A 36 8.25 -0.45 -6.42
N ALA A 37 9.45 0.05 -6.69
CA ALA A 37 10.68 -0.65 -6.29
C ALA A 37 10.81 -0.73 -4.77
N ILE A 38 10.55 0.36 -4.06
CA ILE A 38 10.60 0.38 -2.60
C ILE A 38 9.53 -0.53 -2.00
N LEU A 39 8.33 -0.47 -2.54
CA LEU A 39 7.21 -1.28 -2.09
C LEU A 39 7.50 -2.77 -2.31
N THR A 40 8.04 -3.11 -3.48
CA THR A 40 8.44 -4.47 -3.80
C THR A 40 9.46 -4.99 -2.80
N SER A 41 10.47 -4.19 -2.49
CA SER A 41 11.49 -4.54 -1.50
C SER A 41 10.87 -4.83 -0.13
N ALA A 42 9.95 -3.97 0.30
CA ALA A 42 9.29 -4.10 1.60
C ALA A 42 8.49 -5.40 1.68
N TYR A 43 7.69 -5.70 0.67
CA TYR A 43 6.89 -6.92 0.68
C TYR A 43 7.73 -8.17 0.50
N THR A 44 8.80 -8.11 -0.29
CA THR A 44 9.70 -9.25 -0.45
C THR A 44 10.33 -9.63 0.87
N GLU A 45 10.72 -8.65 1.68
CA GLU A 45 11.29 -8.93 3.01
C GLU A 45 10.31 -9.62 3.95
N THR A 46 9.02 -9.41 3.76
CA THR A 46 8.01 -10.05 4.60
C THR A 46 7.56 -11.41 4.07
N GLY A 47 8.21 -11.91 3.04
CA GLY A 47 8.01 -13.28 2.57
C GLY A 47 7.12 -13.42 1.34
N TYR A 48 6.72 -12.30 0.72
CA TYR A 48 5.91 -12.37 -0.50
C TYR A 48 6.78 -12.48 -1.74
N VAL A 49 6.26 -13.20 -2.74
CA VAL A 49 6.79 -13.12 -4.10
C VAL A 49 6.05 -12.00 -4.80
N VAL A 50 6.78 -10.97 -5.22
CA VAL A 50 6.19 -9.76 -5.79
C VAL A 50 6.44 -9.73 -7.29
N THR A 51 5.37 -9.59 -8.07
CA THR A 51 5.44 -9.45 -9.52
C THR A 51 4.56 -8.28 -9.96
N PRO A 52 4.80 -7.71 -11.15
CA PRO A 52 3.87 -6.71 -11.68
C PRO A 52 2.50 -7.35 -11.90
N ALA A 53 1.44 -6.60 -11.55
CA ALA A 53 0.09 -7.09 -11.77
C ALA A 53 -0.31 -6.97 -13.24
N SER A 54 -1.15 -7.89 -13.69
CA SER A 54 -1.76 -7.81 -15.01
C SER A 54 -2.88 -6.77 -15.02
N GLY A 55 -3.01 -6.03 -16.11
CA GLY A 55 -4.09 -5.05 -16.27
C GLY A 55 -3.74 -3.70 -15.70
N LYS A 56 -4.75 -2.82 -15.65
CA LYS A 56 -4.58 -1.42 -15.28
C LYS A 56 -5.07 -1.08 -13.87
N ALA A 57 -5.76 -2.01 -13.23
CA ALA A 57 -6.42 -1.72 -11.95
C ALA A 57 -5.48 -1.89 -10.76
N ALA A 58 -4.47 -2.75 -10.87
CA ALA A 58 -3.52 -3.01 -9.81
C ALA A 58 -2.11 -2.84 -10.35
N ASP A 59 -1.17 -2.55 -9.46
CA ASP A 59 0.23 -2.32 -9.82
C ASP A 59 1.11 -3.52 -9.46
N LEU A 60 0.85 -4.15 -8.34
CA LEU A 60 1.65 -5.28 -7.86
C LEU A 60 0.76 -6.47 -7.51
N LYS A 61 1.32 -7.64 -7.74
CA LYS A 61 0.71 -8.92 -7.35
C LYS A 61 1.63 -9.57 -6.32
N LEU A 62 1.09 -9.85 -5.15
CA LEU A 62 1.82 -10.50 -4.07
C LEU A 62 1.33 -11.92 -3.92
N GLU A 63 2.25 -12.88 -3.86
CA GLU A 63 1.89 -14.27 -3.64
C GLU A 63 2.57 -14.82 -2.40
N ASN A 64 1.80 -15.52 -1.57
CA ASN A 64 2.30 -16.21 -0.40
C ASN A 64 1.37 -17.37 -0.09
N ASP A 65 1.94 -18.57 0.04
CA ASP A 65 1.18 -19.79 0.35
C ASP A 65 0.00 -20.03 -0.60
N GLY A 66 0.21 -19.76 -1.88
CA GLY A 66 -0.83 -19.95 -2.91
C GLY A 66 -1.91 -18.88 -2.90
N ARG A 67 -1.80 -17.86 -2.05
CA ARG A 67 -2.78 -16.77 -1.99
C ARG A 67 -2.25 -15.57 -2.74
N VAL A 68 -3.13 -14.93 -3.49
CA VAL A 68 -2.81 -13.75 -4.29
C VAL A 68 -3.39 -12.51 -3.61
N THR A 69 -2.57 -11.48 -3.48
CA THR A 69 -3.00 -10.15 -3.04
C THR A 69 -2.67 -9.16 -4.16
N LEU A 70 -3.64 -8.35 -4.55
CA LEU A 70 -3.41 -7.27 -5.51
C LEU A 70 -3.26 -5.95 -4.78
N VAL A 71 -2.26 -5.16 -5.18
CA VAL A 71 -1.98 -3.85 -4.58
C VAL A 71 -2.14 -2.78 -5.64
N SER A 72 -2.97 -1.79 -5.36
CA SER A 72 -3.13 -0.62 -6.23
C SER A 72 -2.53 0.60 -5.55
N CYS A 73 -1.59 1.26 -6.23
CA CYS A 73 -0.99 2.50 -5.75
C CYS A 73 -0.92 3.57 -6.86
N ARG A 74 -1.68 3.34 -7.93
CA ARG A 74 -1.62 4.18 -9.12
C ARG A 74 -2.01 5.63 -8.85
N ARG A 75 -2.94 5.85 -7.93
CA ARG A 75 -3.42 7.19 -7.59
C ARG A 75 -3.01 7.61 -6.20
N ILE A 76 -1.86 7.14 -5.75
CA ILE A 76 -1.41 7.37 -4.37
C ILE A 76 -1.30 8.86 -4.02
N LYS A 77 -0.96 9.71 -5.01
CA LYS A 77 -0.77 11.15 -4.78
C LYS A 77 -2.06 11.95 -4.92
N ALA A 78 -3.16 11.34 -5.35
CA ALA A 78 -4.43 12.06 -5.51
C ALA A 78 -4.96 12.48 -4.13
N ALA A 79 -5.40 13.74 -4.04
CA ALA A 79 -5.94 14.26 -2.78
C ALA A 79 -7.27 13.61 -2.43
N ASN A 80 -8.06 13.26 -3.43
CA ASN A 80 -9.38 12.66 -3.25
C ASN A 80 -9.57 11.52 -4.23
N THR A 81 -10.19 10.45 -3.79
CA THR A 81 -10.45 9.28 -4.63
C THR A 81 -11.91 8.87 -4.48
N GLY A 82 -12.57 8.71 -5.63
CA GLY A 82 -13.94 8.19 -5.67
C GLY A 82 -13.96 6.68 -5.76
N VAL A 83 -15.13 6.13 -6.04
CA VAL A 83 -15.36 4.69 -6.01
C VAL A 83 -14.82 3.95 -7.24
N GLU A 84 -14.62 4.63 -8.37
CA GLU A 84 -14.26 3.97 -9.62
C GLU A 84 -12.97 3.13 -9.58
N PRO A 85 -11.86 3.65 -9.02
CA PRO A 85 -10.64 2.83 -8.92
C PRO A 85 -10.84 1.58 -8.07
N LEU A 86 -11.72 1.65 -7.07
CA LEU A 86 -12.03 0.51 -6.23
C LEU A 86 -12.86 -0.53 -6.98
N HIS A 87 -13.81 -0.09 -7.79
CA HIS A 87 -14.56 -1.00 -8.68
C HIS A 87 -13.60 -1.78 -9.57
N SER A 88 -12.66 -1.08 -10.19
CA SER A 88 -11.69 -1.70 -11.08
C SER A 88 -10.81 -2.71 -10.34
N LEU A 89 -10.41 -2.39 -9.12
CA LEU A 89 -9.60 -3.29 -8.31
C LEU A 89 -10.36 -4.58 -7.95
N VAL A 90 -11.64 -4.45 -7.57
CA VAL A 90 -12.48 -5.61 -7.28
C VAL A 90 -12.64 -6.50 -8.51
N ALA A 91 -12.90 -5.89 -9.69
CA ALA A 91 -13.04 -6.65 -10.92
C ALA A 91 -11.76 -7.41 -11.26
N SER A 92 -10.60 -6.75 -11.11
CA SER A 92 -9.30 -7.39 -11.34
C SER A 92 -9.07 -8.53 -10.35
N GLY A 93 -9.46 -8.33 -9.10
CA GLY A 93 -9.36 -9.36 -8.07
C GLY A 93 -10.18 -10.59 -8.39
N GLN A 94 -11.38 -10.41 -8.92
CA GLN A 94 -12.23 -11.52 -9.33
C GLN A 94 -11.60 -12.28 -10.50
N THR A 95 -11.09 -11.56 -11.48
CA THR A 95 -10.44 -12.16 -12.65
C THR A 95 -9.20 -12.97 -12.27
N GLN A 96 -8.42 -12.48 -11.31
CA GLN A 96 -7.17 -13.11 -10.91
C GLN A 96 -7.32 -13.98 -9.66
N ASN A 97 -8.54 -14.17 -9.20
CA ASN A 97 -8.84 -14.97 -8.01
C ASN A 97 -8.04 -14.51 -6.78
N ALA A 98 -8.00 -13.21 -6.55
CA ALA A 98 -7.27 -12.64 -5.44
C ALA A 98 -7.98 -12.87 -4.12
N ALA A 99 -7.22 -13.27 -3.10
CA ALA A 99 -7.73 -13.45 -1.75
C ALA A 99 -7.81 -12.11 -0.99
N ARG A 100 -6.95 -11.14 -1.35
CA ARG A 100 -6.91 -9.85 -0.69
C ARG A 100 -6.71 -8.73 -1.70
N LEU A 101 -7.27 -7.56 -1.39
CA LEU A 101 -7.11 -6.36 -2.21
C LEU A 101 -6.63 -5.23 -1.30
N ILE A 102 -5.57 -4.55 -1.72
CA ILE A 102 -4.98 -3.44 -0.97
C ILE A 102 -5.00 -2.20 -1.85
N TYR A 103 -5.49 -1.10 -1.31
CA TYR A 103 -5.50 0.20 -1.99
C TYR A 103 -4.69 1.20 -1.17
N LEU A 104 -3.62 1.74 -1.77
CA LEU A 104 -2.72 2.68 -1.10
C LEU A 104 -3.06 4.11 -1.53
N THR A 105 -3.18 5.02 -0.58
CA THR A 105 -3.44 6.42 -0.87
C THR A 105 -2.88 7.34 0.22
N LEU A 106 -2.33 8.46 -0.20
CA LEU A 106 -1.95 9.55 0.72
C LEU A 106 -3.12 10.51 0.95
N GLY A 107 -4.13 10.45 0.10
CA GLY A 107 -5.30 11.32 0.19
C GLY A 107 -6.48 10.64 0.87
N GLU A 108 -7.65 11.18 0.64
CA GLU A 108 -8.87 10.71 1.27
C GLU A 108 -9.80 10.05 0.25
N LEU A 109 -10.54 9.06 0.71
CA LEU A 109 -11.60 8.45 -0.08
C LEU A 109 -12.91 9.21 0.18
N SER A 110 -13.74 9.31 -0.85
CA SER A 110 -15.10 9.81 -0.67
C SER A 110 -15.87 8.88 0.28
N ALA A 111 -16.96 9.37 0.86
CA ALA A 111 -17.80 8.54 1.73
C ALA A 111 -18.27 7.30 1.00
N GLU A 112 -18.69 7.44 -0.26
CA GLU A 112 -19.12 6.32 -1.09
C GLU A 112 -17.99 5.31 -1.30
N ALA A 113 -16.77 5.78 -1.54
CA ALA A 113 -15.62 4.91 -1.72
C ALA A 113 -15.26 4.17 -0.42
N GLN A 114 -15.36 4.84 0.73
CA GLN A 114 -15.12 4.20 2.02
C GLN A 114 -16.12 3.07 2.27
N ASP A 115 -17.39 3.33 2.00
CA ASP A 115 -18.44 2.31 2.18
C ASP A 115 -18.19 1.13 1.23
N TYR A 116 -17.88 1.41 0.00
CA TYR A 116 -17.59 0.37 -0.99
C TYR A 116 -16.41 -0.49 -0.56
N ALA A 117 -15.34 0.13 -0.10
CA ALA A 117 -14.15 -0.60 0.38
C ALA A 117 -14.49 -1.52 1.53
N ALA A 118 -15.30 -1.04 2.49
CA ALA A 118 -15.72 -1.84 3.63
C ALA A 118 -16.58 -3.03 3.19
N GLU A 119 -17.51 -2.79 2.26
CA GLU A 119 -18.39 -3.85 1.76
C GLU A 119 -17.64 -4.95 0.99
N HIS A 120 -16.59 -4.58 0.27
CA HIS A 120 -15.86 -5.50 -0.58
C HIS A 120 -14.54 -5.98 0.03
N GLY A 121 -14.29 -5.64 1.29
CA GLY A 121 -13.10 -6.09 1.98
C GLY A 121 -11.79 -5.54 1.43
N ILE A 122 -11.81 -4.36 0.83
CA ILE A 122 -10.59 -3.71 0.36
C ILE A 122 -9.87 -3.09 1.56
N GLU A 123 -8.60 -3.44 1.73
CA GLU A 123 -7.76 -2.84 2.77
C GLU A 123 -7.21 -1.52 2.23
N VAL A 124 -7.65 -0.41 2.82
CA VAL A 124 -7.17 0.92 2.44
C VAL A 124 -6.06 1.31 3.40
N LEU A 125 -4.86 1.51 2.87
CA LEU A 125 -3.69 1.87 3.67
C LEU A 125 -3.30 3.32 3.37
N GLY A 126 -3.26 4.11 4.42
CA GLY A 126 -2.90 5.51 4.32
C GLY A 126 -1.47 5.79 4.76
N LEU A 127 -1.17 7.06 4.98
CA LEU A 127 0.19 7.51 5.27
C LEU A 127 0.77 6.85 6.53
N GLU A 128 -0.01 6.72 7.59
CA GLU A 128 0.48 6.12 8.83
C GLU A 128 1.01 4.71 8.61
N THR A 129 0.23 3.89 7.92
CA THR A 129 0.63 2.51 7.63
C THR A 129 1.82 2.48 6.67
N LEU A 130 1.80 3.31 5.63
CA LEU A 130 2.90 3.40 4.69
C LEU A 130 4.20 3.82 5.40
N ALA A 131 4.13 4.77 6.30
CA ALA A 131 5.30 5.21 7.05
C ALA A 131 5.85 4.08 7.91
N SER A 132 4.98 3.32 8.57
CA SER A 132 5.46 2.20 9.41
C SER A 132 6.15 1.12 8.59
N ILE A 133 5.71 0.92 7.34
CA ILE A 133 6.30 -0.09 6.45
C ILE A 133 7.58 0.45 5.77
N LEU A 134 7.57 1.72 5.35
CA LEU A 134 8.57 2.25 4.43
C LEU A 134 9.56 3.22 5.05
N ALA A 135 9.33 3.77 6.24
CA ALA A 135 10.16 4.85 6.79
C ALA A 135 11.65 4.48 6.81
N LYS A 136 11.97 3.28 7.24
CA LYS A 136 13.36 2.81 7.32
C LYS A 136 14.02 2.79 5.95
N ARG A 137 13.30 2.33 4.93
CA ARG A 137 13.82 2.27 3.55
C ARG A 137 13.95 3.64 2.93
N VAL A 138 13.01 4.53 3.22
CA VAL A 138 13.05 5.91 2.75
C VAL A 138 14.28 6.61 3.33
N LYS A 139 14.54 6.42 4.63
CA LYS A 139 15.72 7.00 5.27
C LYS A 139 17.01 6.47 4.66
N ALA A 140 17.06 5.16 4.38
CA ALA A 140 18.24 4.55 3.75
C ALA A 140 18.47 5.09 2.35
N ALA A 141 17.42 5.26 1.55
CA ALA A 141 17.52 5.80 0.20
C ALA A 141 18.00 7.26 0.22
N GLN A 142 17.52 8.05 1.17
CA GLN A 142 17.95 9.44 1.31
C GLN A 142 19.42 9.55 1.72
N ARG A 143 19.89 8.66 2.57
CA ARG A 143 21.32 8.62 2.94
C ARG A 143 22.20 8.33 1.74
N LYS A 144 21.78 7.43 0.86
CA LYS A 144 22.52 7.13 -0.36
C LYS A 144 22.59 8.32 -1.30
N GLN A 145 21.50 9.11 -1.38
CA GLN A 145 21.48 10.30 -2.21
C GLN A 145 22.31 11.43 -1.61
N ALA A 146 22.37 11.53 -0.30
CA ALA A 146 23.15 12.55 0.39
C ALA A 146 24.64 12.24 0.44
N GLY A 147 25.00 10.99 0.33
CA GLY A 147 26.37 10.55 0.32
C GLY A 147 26.95 10.47 -1.08
#